data_79e996b62e72a8a04055c1ffc29f189f
#
_entry.id   79e996b62e72a8a04055c1ffc29f189f
#
_cell.length_a   1.000
_cell.length_b   1.000
_cell.length_c   1.000
_cell.angle_alpha   90.00
_cell.angle_beta   90.00
_cell.angle_gamma   90.00
#
_symmetry.space_group_name_H-M   'P 1'
#
loop_
_entity.id
_entity.type
_entity.pdbx_description
1 polymer ?
#
loop_
_entity_poly.entity_id
_entity_poly.type
_entity_poly.pdbx_seq_one_letter_code
_entity_poly.pdbx_strand_id
1 'polypeptide(L)'
;RGWLLALAAAPLVLLALALPRTPARRVETSVTVEPRRCFEGDTVTVRVEVAHDGDAVRLDPGVTLGPGLRLDEVAVGRSSVTLRHTASTWGRWSLGPVDLDVYDLGGTVRRTVRVEVPEVSVFPHAAQARFTPIPVRLPQRLGEHASPQPGEGVEVIGVGPWVPGERQRRIHWPSTTRRDAVQLHRFAAERAADTVMLLDAFGDVVDPVTGLSSLDETVRAAAGLTRAYLRTHDRVGVVSTGGTTRWLTPGTGDAAFYRIVESVLDVRKDRTFGGDGLERVPPPALPEGALVYVFTPLSDARILSVLRDVQARGRRPVVVEIPSGDPRVAPGDEAGELGLRLWRAERDAMRFALRDSGVPVLRHTPGESLDLALAPLRSGRVGGRGRAG
;
A
#
# COMPACT_ATOMS: atom_id res chain seq x y z
N ARG A 1 64.99 31.64 -12.88
CA ARG A 1 64.92 30.17 -12.74
C ARG A 1 64.61 29.76 -11.29
N GLY A 2 64.99 30.52 -10.23
CA GLY A 2 64.75 30.20 -8.83
C GLY A 2 63.26 30.15 -8.41
N TRP A 3 62.39 30.96 -9.00
CA TRP A 3 60.95 30.98 -8.70
C TRP A 3 60.22 29.73 -9.18
N LEU A 4 60.71 29.08 -10.24
CA LEU A 4 60.14 27.78 -10.69
C LEU A 4 60.40 26.66 -9.67
N LEU A 5 61.55 26.67 -9.02
CA LEU A 5 61.87 25.75 -7.94
C LEU A 5 61.02 26.00 -6.70
N ALA A 6 60.76 27.29 -6.39
CA ALA A 6 59.85 27.63 -5.29
C ALA A 6 58.40 27.18 -5.58
N LEU A 7 57.94 27.30 -6.82
CA LEU A 7 56.60 26.82 -7.24
C LEU A 7 56.52 25.29 -7.23
N ALA A 8 57.61 24.60 -7.55
CA ALA A 8 57.67 23.13 -7.51
C ALA A 8 57.91 22.56 -6.10
N ALA A 9 58.37 23.36 -5.16
CA ALA A 9 58.69 22.88 -3.80
C ALA A 9 57.48 22.32 -3.05
N ALA A 10 56.33 23.00 -3.10
CA ALA A 10 55.14 22.56 -2.40
C ALA A 10 54.62 21.21 -2.91
N PRO A 11 54.44 20.95 -4.22
CA PRO A 11 54.02 19.64 -4.71
C PRO A 11 55.08 18.56 -4.49
N LEU A 12 56.39 18.89 -4.54
CA LEU A 12 57.44 17.94 -4.25
C LEU A 12 57.49 17.53 -2.76
N VAL A 13 57.24 18.48 -1.86
CA VAL A 13 57.11 18.14 -0.40
C VAL A 13 55.90 17.26 -0.16
N LEU A 14 54.77 17.56 -0.79
CA LEU A 14 53.55 16.72 -0.69
C LEU A 14 53.81 15.30 -1.22
N LEU A 15 54.48 15.19 -2.37
CA LEU A 15 54.87 13.90 -2.95
C LEU A 15 55.84 13.15 -2.05
N ALA A 16 56.84 13.83 -1.49
CA ALA A 16 57.81 13.24 -0.56
C ALA A 16 57.14 12.74 0.75
N LEU A 17 56.11 13.44 1.22
CA LEU A 17 55.32 13.04 2.38
C LEU A 17 54.36 11.87 2.07
N ALA A 18 53.94 11.72 0.79
CA ALA A 18 53.03 10.65 0.34
C ALA A 18 53.76 9.32 0.05
N LEU A 19 55.00 9.41 -0.48
CA LEU A 19 55.81 8.25 -0.91
C LEU A 19 56.05 7.16 0.16
N PRO A 20 56.27 7.46 1.46
CA PRO A 20 56.48 6.42 2.45
C PRO A 20 55.21 5.73 2.95
N ARG A 21 54.05 6.16 2.46
CA ARG A 21 52.75 5.58 2.91
C ARG A 21 52.35 4.43 2.01
N THR A 22 51.80 3.38 2.63
CA THR A 22 51.30 2.19 1.94
C THR A 22 49.88 2.46 1.44
N PRO A 23 49.66 2.58 0.10
CA PRO A 23 48.30 2.72 -0.41
C PRO A 23 47.53 1.43 -0.16
N ALA A 24 46.22 1.58 0.06
CA ALA A 24 45.32 0.43 0.23
C ALA A 24 45.28 -0.40 -1.04
N ARG A 25 45.84 -1.63 -1.02
CA ARG A 25 45.84 -2.56 -2.13
C ARG A 25 44.61 -3.45 -2.12
N ARG A 26 44.11 -3.80 -0.95
CA ARG A 26 42.86 -4.52 -0.74
C ARG A 26 41.87 -3.60 -0.03
N VAL A 27 40.66 -3.52 -0.57
CA VAL A 27 39.55 -2.81 0.02
C VAL A 27 38.37 -3.77 0.02
N GLU A 28 37.91 -4.13 1.20
CA GLU A 28 36.73 -4.94 1.42
C GLU A 28 35.65 -4.05 2.02
N THR A 29 34.41 -4.24 1.56
CA THR A 29 33.27 -3.44 2.02
C THR A 29 32.19 -4.33 2.55
N SER A 30 31.59 -3.95 3.66
CA SER A 30 30.34 -4.53 4.16
C SER A 30 29.26 -3.47 4.25
N VAL A 31 28.02 -3.86 3.99
CA VAL A 31 26.87 -2.94 3.99
C VAL A 31 25.81 -3.43 4.94
N THR A 32 25.37 -2.55 5.80
CA THR A 32 24.19 -2.74 6.65
C THR A 32 23.15 -1.69 6.34
N VAL A 33 21.88 -2.11 6.27
CA VAL A 33 20.72 -1.24 6.04
C VAL A 33 19.72 -1.48 7.15
N GLU A 34 19.40 -0.44 7.89
CA GLU A 34 18.50 -0.49 9.03
C GLU A 34 17.56 0.72 9.09
N PRO A 35 16.25 0.47 9.17
CA PRO A 35 15.56 -0.81 8.98
C PRO A 35 15.43 -1.17 7.48
N ARG A 36 15.32 -2.46 7.14
CA ARG A 36 15.03 -2.91 5.76
C ARG A 36 13.55 -2.80 5.40
N ARG A 37 12.69 -2.65 6.41
CA ARG A 37 11.24 -2.46 6.28
C ARG A 37 10.85 -1.31 7.19
N CYS A 38 10.21 -0.31 6.62
CA CYS A 38 9.81 0.92 7.32
C CYS A 38 8.51 1.46 6.74
N PHE A 39 7.95 2.47 7.36
CA PHE A 39 6.82 3.22 6.82
C PHE A 39 7.30 4.50 6.14
N GLU A 40 6.42 5.11 5.35
CA GLU A 40 6.64 6.46 4.82
C GLU A 40 6.97 7.42 5.98
N GLY A 41 7.93 8.31 5.79
CA GLY A 41 8.41 9.24 6.80
C GLY A 41 9.50 8.71 7.73
N ASP A 42 9.70 7.39 7.80
CA ASP A 42 10.75 6.80 8.64
C ASP A 42 12.14 7.07 8.07
N THR A 43 13.12 7.06 8.95
CA THR A 43 14.54 7.20 8.59
C THR A 43 15.16 5.83 8.36
N VAL A 44 15.84 5.67 7.23
CA VAL A 44 16.64 4.49 6.88
C VAL A 44 18.11 4.87 6.92
N THR A 45 18.90 4.10 7.65
CA THR A 45 20.34 4.29 7.77
C THR A 45 21.06 3.21 6.98
N VAL A 46 21.91 3.63 6.05
CA VAL A 46 22.85 2.76 5.34
C VAL A 46 24.21 3.00 5.92
N ARG A 47 24.88 1.96 6.39
CA ARG A 47 26.26 2.02 6.86
C ARG A 47 27.12 1.14 5.97
N VAL A 48 28.10 1.75 5.34
CA VAL A 48 29.15 1.07 4.58
C VAL A 48 30.39 1.07 5.42
N GLU A 49 30.87 -0.09 5.82
CA GLU A 49 32.14 -0.27 6.51
C GLU A 49 33.21 -0.67 5.50
N VAL A 50 34.40 -0.11 5.67
CA VAL A 50 35.52 -0.28 4.76
C VAL A 50 36.70 -0.85 5.54
N ALA A 51 37.09 -2.06 5.21
CA ALA A 51 38.33 -2.67 5.67
C ALA A 51 39.40 -2.51 4.59
N HIS A 52 40.59 -2.09 4.96
CA HIS A 52 41.70 -1.88 4.04
C HIS A 52 43.04 -2.26 4.67
N ASP A 53 44.01 -2.59 3.83
CA ASP A 53 45.38 -2.97 4.22
C ASP A 53 46.38 -1.82 4.19
N GLY A 54 45.91 -0.58 3.87
CA GLY A 54 46.76 0.62 3.89
C GLY A 54 46.82 1.31 5.25
N ASP A 55 47.73 2.26 5.42
CA ASP A 55 47.94 2.98 6.67
C ASP A 55 46.74 3.81 7.11
N ALA A 56 46.13 4.56 6.21
CA ALA A 56 44.91 5.32 6.38
C ALA A 56 44.33 5.72 5.03
N VAL A 57 43.02 5.93 4.97
CA VAL A 57 42.33 6.31 3.76
C VAL A 57 41.39 7.48 4.01
N ARG A 58 41.09 8.24 2.93
CA ARG A 58 39.97 9.18 2.87
C ARG A 58 38.90 8.60 1.97
N LEU A 59 37.66 8.61 2.45
CA LEU A 59 36.51 8.07 1.74
C LEU A 59 35.71 9.22 1.12
N ASP A 60 35.23 9.01 -0.11
CA ASP A 60 34.36 9.96 -0.81
C ASP A 60 33.22 9.17 -1.49
N PRO A 61 32.00 9.20 -0.92
CA PRO A 61 30.89 8.42 -1.43
C PRO A 61 30.13 9.16 -2.53
N GLY A 62 29.99 8.53 -3.69
CA GLY A 62 29.03 8.90 -4.73
C GLY A 62 27.73 8.12 -4.54
N VAL A 63 26.62 8.82 -4.31
CA VAL A 63 25.32 8.20 -4.03
C VAL A 63 24.37 8.46 -5.19
N THR A 64 23.77 7.40 -5.73
CA THR A 64 22.69 7.50 -6.71
C THR A 64 21.38 7.13 -6.02
N LEU A 65 20.40 8.03 -6.03
CA LEU A 65 19.13 7.83 -5.30
C LEU A 65 18.01 7.39 -6.22
N GLY A 66 17.20 6.47 -5.70
CA GLY A 66 15.89 6.16 -6.27
C GLY A 66 14.83 7.23 -5.93
N PRO A 67 13.73 7.31 -6.69
CA PRO A 67 12.74 8.38 -6.58
C PRO A 67 11.95 8.41 -5.26
N GLY A 68 11.92 7.31 -4.52
CA GLY A 68 11.13 7.19 -3.27
C GLY A 68 11.90 7.47 -1.98
N LEU A 69 13.16 7.87 -2.10
CA LEU A 69 14.05 8.12 -0.96
C LEU A 69 14.71 9.49 -1.10
N ARG A 70 14.79 10.22 0.00
CA ARG A 70 15.49 11.48 0.08
C ARG A 70 16.72 11.31 0.96
N LEU A 71 17.89 11.67 0.46
CA LEU A 71 19.12 11.70 1.24
C LEU A 71 19.11 12.95 2.14
N ASP A 72 19.20 12.73 3.44
CA ASP A 72 19.20 13.81 4.44
C ASP A 72 20.61 14.14 4.93
N GLU A 73 21.45 13.10 5.11
CA GLU A 73 22.78 13.28 5.69
C GLU A 73 23.77 12.25 5.14
N VAL A 74 25.00 12.71 4.92
CA VAL A 74 26.15 11.87 4.61
C VAL A 74 27.22 12.13 5.67
N ALA A 75 27.51 11.14 6.48
CA ALA A 75 28.58 11.21 7.48
C ALA A 75 29.74 10.28 7.08
N VAL A 76 30.92 10.86 6.89
CA VAL A 76 32.11 10.14 6.48
C VAL A 76 33.06 10.00 7.66
N GLY A 77 33.27 8.78 8.10
CA GLY A 77 34.25 8.41 9.12
C GLY A 77 35.60 7.98 8.53
N ARG A 78 36.49 7.50 9.37
CA ARG A 78 37.81 7.02 8.93
C ARG A 78 37.75 5.72 8.12
N SER A 79 36.84 4.82 8.52
CA SER A 79 36.64 3.50 7.89
C SER A 79 35.17 3.18 7.66
N SER A 80 34.29 4.17 7.69
CA SER A 80 32.87 3.97 7.45
C SER A 80 32.22 5.20 6.83
N VAL A 81 31.19 4.94 6.03
CA VAL A 81 30.29 5.96 5.50
C VAL A 81 28.90 5.63 6.01
N THR A 82 28.22 6.61 6.57
CA THR A 82 26.84 6.48 7.01
C THR A 82 25.97 7.43 6.20
N LEU A 83 24.94 6.89 5.56
CA LEU A 83 23.96 7.63 4.78
C LEU A 83 22.62 7.53 5.51
N ARG A 84 21.99 8.67 5.75
CA ARG A 84 20.64 8.74 6.31
C ARG A 84 19.67 9.19 5.24
N HIS A 85 18.61 8.41 5.07
CA HIS A 85 17.56 8.68 4.10
C HIS A 85 16.22 8.77 4.80
N THR A 86 15.34 9.67 4.35
CA THR A 86 13.92 9.64 4.67
C THR A 86 13.18 8.89 3.58
N ALA A 87 12.39 7.90 3.97
CA ALA A 87 11.48 7.18 3.08
C ALA A 87 10.31 8.08 2.71
N SER A 88 10.31 8.69 1.53
CA SER A 88 9.32 9.70 1.13
C SER A 88 8.06 9.11 0.49
N THR A 89 8.17 7.93 -0.11
CA THR A 89 7.04 7.29 -0.81
C THR A 89 7.12 5.77 -0.65
N TRP A 90 5.97 5.14 -0.48
CA TRP A 90 5.86 3.69 -0.38
C TRP A 90 6.31 2.98 -1.67
N GLY A 91 6.81 1.77 -1.53
CA GLY A 91 7.29 0.94 -2.63
C GLY A 91 8.52 0.12 -2.25
N ARG A 92 9.08 -0.61 -3.22
CA ARG A 92 10.41 -1.22 -3.10
C ARG A 92 11.42 -0.31 -3.78
N TRP A 93 12.33 0.21 -3.00
CA TRP A 93 13.31 1.18 -3.47
C TRP A 93 14.71 0.60 -3.41
N SER A 94 15.40 0.67 -4.54
CA SER A 94 16.84 0.48 -4.56
C SER A 94 17.49 1.75 -4.02
N LEU A 95 18.37 1.58 -3.05
CA LEU A 95 19.21 2.67 -2.56
C LEU A 95 20.35 2.98 -3.55
N GLY A 96 20.35 2.30 -4.71
CA GLY A 96 21.40 2.41 -5.72
C GLY A 96 22.72 1.81 -5.26
N PRO A 97 23.68 1.64 -6.15
CA PRO A 97 25.05 1.40 -5.75
C PRO A 97 25.64 2.66 -5.13
N VAL A 98 26.46 2.49 -4.10
CA VAL A 98 27.33 3.54 -3.59
C VAL A 98 28.70 3.37 -4.27
N ASP A 99 29.08 4.31 -5.10
CA ASP A 99 30.41 4.34 -5.69
C ASP A 99 31.33 5.02 -4.69
N LEU A 100 32.17 4.23 -4.01
CA LEU A 100 33.04 4.71 -2.97
C LEU A 100 34.47 4.91 -3.48
N ASP A 101 34.90 6.14 -3.52
CA ASP A 101 36.27 6.48 -3.81
C ASP A 101 37.11 6.42 -2.54
N VAL A 102 38.10 5.60 -2.58
CA VAL A 102 39.08 5.40 -1.50
C VAL A 102 40.40 6.02 -1.92
N TYR A 103 40.81 7.07 -1.21
CA TYR A 103 42.08 7.76 -1.44
C TYR A 103 43.05 7.42 -0.33
N ASP A 104 44.35 7.33 -0.67
CA ASP A 104 45.42 7.42 0.32
C ASP A 104 45.45 8.83 0.94
N LEU A 105 46.10 9.00 2.10
CA LEU A 105 46.15 10.31 2.77
C LEU A 105 46.84 11.40 1.93
N GLY A 106 47.69 11.01 1.01
CA GLY A 106 48.35 11.95 0.09
C GLY A 106 47.49 12.33 -1.12
N GLY A 107 46.36 11.62 -1.34
CA GLY A 107 45.52 11.81 -2.51
C GLY A 107 46.18 11.37 -3.84
N THR A 108 47.25 10.60 -3.75
CA THR A 108 48.06 10.19 -4.92
C THR A 108 47.50 8.93 -5.58
N VAL A 109 46.80 8.09 -4.81
CA VAL A 109 46.16 6.85 -5.28
C VAL A 109 44.67 6.95 -5.02
N ARG A 110 43.88 6.72 -6.05
CA ARG A 110 42.43 6.61 -5.98
C ARG A 110 42.00 5.20 -6.40
N ARG A 111 41.10 4.62 -5.64
CA ARG A 111 40.44 3.36 -5.98
C ARG A 111 38.94 3.50 -5.82
N THR A 112 38.17 3.27 -6.86
CA THR A 112 36.72 3.26 -6.80
C THR A 112 36.23 1.85 -6.53
N VAL A 113 35.41 1.67 -5.51
CA VAL A 113 34.73 0.42 -5.16
C VAL A 113 33.23 0.65 -5.27
N ARG A 114 32.56 -0.16 -6.09
CA ARG A 114 31.12 -0.13 -6.21
C ARG A 114 30.52 -1.06 -5.19
N VAL A 115 29.65 -0.50 -4.36
CA VAL A 115 29.02 -1.21 -3.23
C VAL A 115 27.53 -1.33 -3.52
N GLU A 116 27.05 -2.56 -3.72
CA GLU A 116 25.62 -2.82 -3.93
C GLU A 116 24.89 -2.71 -2.61
N VAL A 117 23.86 -1.89 -2.56
CA VAL A 117 23.03 -1.67 -1.37
C VAL A 117 21.72 -2.42 -1.53
N PRO A 118 21.31 -3.24 -0.54
CA PRO A 118 20.05 -3.96 -0.56
C PRO A 118 18.84 -3.03 -0.70
N GLU A 119 17.79 -3.52 -1.36
CA GLU A 119 16.49 -2.81 -1.45
C GLU A 119 15.84 -2.64 -0.08
N VAL A 120 15.10 -1.54 0.05
CA VAL A 120 14.27 -1.23 1.22
C VAL A 120 12.80 -1.30 0.82
N SER A 121 12.00 -1.94 1.66
CA SER A 121 10.55 -1.98 1.53
C SER A 121 9.92 -0.89 2.39
N VAL A 122 9.33 0.11 1.75
CA VAL A 122 8.64 1.22 2.41
C VAL A 122 7.14 0.95 2.34
N PHE A 123 6.51 0.83 3.49
CA PHE A 123 5.07 0.60 3.61
C PHE A 123 4.30 1.93 3.59
N PRO A 124 3.10 1.96 2.98
CA PRO A 124 2.27 3.15 2.97
C PRO A 124 1.74 3.47 4.37
N HIS A 125 1.58 4.76 4.67
CA HIS A 125 0.77 5.17 5.80
C HIS A 125 -0.69 4.83 5.53
N ALA A 126 -1.26 3.99 6.40
CA ALA A 126 -2.67 3.62 6.30
C ALA A 126 -3.56 4.84 6.59
N ALA A 127 -4.52 5.13 5.72
CA ALA A 127 -5.52 6.16 5.97
C ALA A 127 -6.32 5.86 7.26
N GLN A 128 -6.79 6.91 7.93
CA GLN A 128 -7.54 6.73 9.16
C GLN A 128 -8.89 6.08 8.87
N ALA A 129 -9.11 4.90 9.45
CA ALA A 129 -10.38 4.18 9.46
C ALA A 129 -10.59 3.57 10.84
N ARG A 130 -11.67 3.97 11.52
CA ARG A 130 -12.02 3.46 12.86
C ARG A 130 -13.13 2.45 12.80
N PHE A 131 -14.01 2.55 11.81
CA PHE A 131 -15.18 1.71 11.65
C PHE A 131 -15.05 0.78 10.46
N THR A 132 -15.54 -0.42 10.64
CA THR A 132 -15.79 -1.39 9.59
C THR A 132 -17.29 -1.32 9.26
N PRO A 133 -17.70 -0.68 8.16
CA PRO A 133 -19.10 -0.70 7.81
C PRO A 133 -19.49 -2.11 7.36
N ILE A 134 -20.22 -2.80 8.20
CA ILE A 134 -21.04 -3.92 7.72
C ILE A 134 -22.20 -3.23 6.99
N PRO A 135 -22.37 -3.39 5.68
CA PRO A 135 -23.46 -2.76 4.96
C PRO A 135 -24.78 -3.31 5.49
N VAL A 136 -25.50 -2.51 6.26
CA VAL A 136 -26.80 -2.87 6.87
C VAL A 136 -27.86 -3.16 5.81
N ARG A 137 -27.60 -2.80 4.56
CA ARG A 137 -28.43 -3.12 3.40
C ARG A 137 -27.58 -3.37 2.15
N LEU A 138 -26.85 -4.46 2.13
CA LEU A 138 -26.83 -5.23 0.90
C LEU A 138 -28.23 -5.85 0.78
N PRO A 139 -28.97 -5.67 -0.33
CA PRO A 139 -30.37 -6.14 -0.37
C PRO A 139 -30.45 -7.62 -0.02
N GLN A 140 -31.46 -7.94 0.75
CA GLN A 140 -31.98 -9.18 1.33
C GLN A 140 -31.51 -10.58 0.87
N ARG A 141 -30.65 -10.72 -0.11
CA ARG A 141 -30.03 -12.02 -0.49
C ARG A 141 -28.73 -12.35 0.22
N LEU A 142 -28.12 -11.43 0.94
CA LEU A 142 -27.08 -11.74 1.93
C LEU A 142 -27.69 -12.24 3.26
N GLY A 143 -29.00 -12.12 3.43
CA GLY A 143 -29.75 -12.72 4.54
C GLY A 143 -29.77 -14.24 4.54
N GLU A 144 -29.30 -14.91 3.49
CA GLU A 144 -29.12 -16.37 3.50
C GLU A 144 -27.81 -16.80 4.20
N HIS A 145 -26.92 -15.86 4.56
CA HIS A 145 -25.73 -16.18 5.35
C HIS A 145 -25.81 -15.81 6.83
N ALA A 146 -26.89 -15.21 7.29
CA ALA A 146 -27.39 -15.55 8.61
C ALA A 146 -27.92 -16.98 8.53
N SER A 147 -27.01 -17.93 8.29
CA SER A 147 -27.31 -19.34 8.43
C SER A 147 -27.86 -19.51 9.84
N PRO A 148 -29.08 -20.04 10.02
CA PRO A 148 -29.59 -20.37 11.32
C PRO A 148 -28.82 -21.56 11.91
N GLN A 149 -27.61 -21.83 11.45
CA GLN A 149 -26.73 -22.79 12.08
C GLN A 149 -26.27 -22.21 13.41
N PRO A 150 -26.66 -22.87 14.51
CA PRO A 150 -26.21 -22.50 15.83
C PRO A 150 -24.67 -22.48 15.85
N GLY A 151 -24.10 -21.34 16.26
CA GLY A 151 -22.66 -21.13 16.38
C GLY A 151 -22.25 -20.78 17.81
N GLU A 152 -20.99 -20.50 18.01
CA GLU A 152 -20.43 -20.07 19.30
C GLU A 152 -20.38 -18.56 19.49
N GLY A 153 -21.02 -17.78 18.62
CA GLY A 153 -21.02 -16.32 18.68
C GLY A 153 -21.74 -15.73 19.90
N VAL A 154 -21.78 -14.40 19.98
CA VAL A 154 -22.33 -13.65 21.13
C VAL A 154 -23.76 -13.20 20.89
N GLU A 155 -24.20 -13.09 19.64
CA GLU A 155 -25.53 -12.62 19.28
C GLU A 155 -26.56 -13.74 19.39
N VAL A 156 -27.63 -13.51 20.19
CA VAL A 156 -28.71 -14.46 20.36
C VAL A 156 -29.69 -14.36 19.20
N ILE A 157 -29.75 -15.40 18.36
CA ILE A 157 -30.66 -15.49 17.21
C ILE A 157 -31.98 -16.13 17.53
N GLY A 158 -32.12 -16.78 18.70
CA GLY A 158 -33.37 -17.42 19.11
C GLY A 158 -33.21 -18.36 20.29
N VAL A 159 -34.26 -19.12 20.54
CA VAL A 159 -34.32 -20.17 21.57
C VAL A 159 -34.79 -21.47 20.90
N GLY A 160 -34.06 -22.56 21.14
CA GLY A 160 -34.38 -23.87 20.58
C GLY A 160 -34.16 -25.00 21.57
N PRO A 161 -34.67 -26.22 21.29
CA PRO A 161 -34.54 -27.37 22.17
C PRO A 161 -33.06 -27.73 22.40
N TRP A 162 -32.76 -28.24 23.58
CA TRP A 162 -31.46 -28.78 23.94
C TRP A 162 -31.11 -30.01 23.11
N VAL A 163 -29.87 -30.13 22.69
CA VAL A 163 -29.32 -31.30 22.01
C VAL A 163 -28.15 -31.85 22.84
N PRO A 164 -28.01 -33.19 22.96
CA PRO A 164 -26.89 -33.80 23.68
C PRO A 164 -25.52 -33.25 23.21
N GLY A 165 -24.70 -32.81 24.18
CA GLY A 165 -23.38 -32.17 23.92
C GLY A 165 -23.36 -30.65 24.03
N GLU A 166 -24.50 -29.98 24.12
CA GLU A 166 -24.57 -28.54 24.30
C GLU A 166 -24.35 -28.08 25.75
N ARG A 167 -23.71 -26.93 25.94
CA ARG A 167 -23.30 -26.40 27.25
C ARG A 167 -24.53 -25.90 28.05
N GLN A 168 -24.69 -26.40 29.28
CA GLN A 168 -25.78 -26.05 30.20
C GLN A 168 -25.84 -24.53 30.51
N ARG A 169 -24.74 -23.80 30.42
CA ARG A 169 -24.69 -22.36 30.63
C ARG A 169 -25.57 -21.51 29.69
N ARG A 170 -26.08 -22.12 28.62
CA ARG A 170 -26.91 -21.46 27.59
C ARG A 170 -28.41 -21.69 27.81
N ILE A 171 -28.83 -22.27 28.93
CA ILE A 171 -30.24 -22.56 29.21
C ILE A 171 -31.04 -21.26 29.34
N HIS A 172 -32.12 -21.18 28.55
CA HIS A 172 -33.13 -20.13 28.64
C HIS A 172 -34.25 -20.55 29.59
N TRP A 173 -34.07 -20.26 30.87
CA TRP A 173 -34.97 -20.71 31.92
C TRP A 173 -36.44 -20.36 31.69
N PRO A 174 -36.83 -19.12 31.27
CA PRO A 174 -38.22 -18.75 31.04
C PRO A 174 -38.92 -19.62 29.98
N SER A 175 -38.22 -20.03 28.92
CA SER A 175 -38.78 -20.90 27.88
C SER A 175 -38.78 -22.38 28.29
N THR A 176 -37.79 -22.81 29.06
CA THR A 176 -37.70 -24.15 29.64
C THR A 176 -38.90 -24.43 30.55
N THR A 177 -39.22 -23.49 31.46
CA THR A 177 -40.35 -23.62 32.38
C THR A 177 -41.69 -23.60 31.66
N ARG A 178 -41.85 -22.82 30.58
CA ARG A 178 -43.12 -22.76 29.82
C ARG A 178 -43.35 -23.98 28.94
N ARG A 179 -42.29 -24.62 28.46
CA ARG A 179 -42.38 -25.75 27.50
C ARG A 179 -42.15 -27.10 28.13
N ASP A 180 -41.86 -27.13 29.43
CA ASP A 180 -41.49 -28.33 30.20
C ASP A 180 -40.39 -29.16 29.51
N ALA A 181 -39.53 -28.50 28.78
CA ALA A 181 -38.42 -29.07 28.04
C ALA A 181 -37.27 -28.10 28.00
N VAL A 182 -36.03 -28.56 28.19
CA VAL A 182 -34.84 -27.72 28.23
C VAL A 182 -34.68 -26.95 26.92
N GLN A 183 -34.65 -25.62 27.02
CA GLN A 183 -34.49 -24.72 25.91
C GLN A 183 -33.16 -23.92 26.08
N LEU A 184 -32.42 -23.79 25.00
CA LEU A 184 -31.15 -23.06 24.97
C LEU A 184 -31.25 -21.83 24.12
N HIS A 185 -30.50 -20.78 24.50
CA HIS A 185 -30.19 -19.69 23.60
C HIS A 185 -29.41 -20.23 22.39
N ARG A 186 -29.88 -19.92 21.20
CA ARG A 186 -29.17 -20.13 19.94
C ARG A 186 -28.42 -18.87 19.61
N PHE A 187 -27.10 -18.98 19.44
CA PHE A 187 -26.24 -17.89 19.08
C PHE A 187 -25.91 -17.96 17.59
N ALA A 188 -25.75 -16.79 16.96
CA ALA A 188 -25.25 -16.72 15.61
C ALA A 188 -23.83 -17.30 15.56
N ALA A 189 -23.50 -18.03 14.51
CA ALA A 189 -22.10 -18.35 14.25
C ALA A 189 -21.38 -17.03 13.91
N GLU A 190 -20.39 -16.64 14.72
CA GLU A 190 -19.44 -15.59 14.31
C GLU A 190 -18.67 -16.11 13.09
N ARG A 191 -19.16 -15.82 11.92
CA ARG A 191 -18.36 -15.93 10.70
C ARG A 191 -17.66 -14.61 10.51
N ALA A 192 -16.35 -14.59 10.67
CA ALA A 192 -15.53 -13.53 10.13
C ALA A 192 -15.90 -13.35 8.65
N ALA A 193 -16.43 -12.18 8.29
CA ALA A 193 -16.77 -11.91 6.90
C ALA A 193 -15.50 -11.84 6.08
N ASP A 194 -15.48 -12.51 4.92
CA ASP A 194 -14.40 -12.33 3.97
C ASP A 194 -14.56 -10.95 3.31
N THR A 195 -13.55 -10.13 3.40
CA THR A 195 -13.50 -8.80 2.77
C THR A 195 -12.36 -8.76 1.77
N VAL A 196 -12.62 -8.26 0.57
CA VAL A 196 -11.61 -8.14 -0.49
C VAL A 196 -11.42 -6.68 -0.87
N MET A 197 -10.19 -6.20 -0.77
CA MET A 197 -9.78 -4.88 -1.24
C MET A 197 -9.30 -5.00 -2.68
N LEU A 198 -10.03 -4.44 -3.62
CA LEU A 198 -9.66 -4.38 -5.03
C LEU A 198 -9.08 -2.99 -5.33
N LEU A 199 -7.83 -2.98 -5.79
CA LEU A 199 -7.06 -1.77 -6.10
C LEU A 199 -7.01 -1.59 -7.61
N ASP A 200 -7.52 -0.46 -8.07
CA ASP A 200 -7.39 -0.05 -9.46
C ASP A 200 -6.04 0.66 -9.66
N ALA A 201 -5.16 -0.02 -10.37
CA ALA A 201 -3.87 0.53 -10.78
C ALA A 201 -3.74 0.65 -12.31
N PHE A 202 -4.84 0.67 -13.07
CA PHE A 202 -4.82 0.91 -14.52
C PHE A 202 -4.28 2.29 -14.87
N GLY A 203 -4.63 3.30 -14.07
CA GLY A 203 -4.20 4.67 -14.22
C GLY A 203 -3.61 5.25 -12.93
N ASP A 204 -2.72 6.20 -13.08
CA ASP A 204 -2.24 7.02 -11.96
C ASP A 204 -2.29 8.48 -12.42
N VAL A 205 -3.07 9.26 -11.72
CA VAL A 205 -3.24 10.70 -12.00
C VAL A 205 -2.64 11.46 -10.82
N VAL A 206 -1.66 12.27 -11.12
CA VAL A 206 -1.06 13.16 -10.11
C VAL A 206 -1.87 14.46 -10.09
N ASP A 207 -2.40 14.80 -8.93
CA ASP A 207 -3.09 16.07 -8.73
C ASP A 207 -2.10 17.23 -8.93
N PRO A 208 -2.35 18.14 -9.87
CA PRO A 208 -1.41 19.19 -10.20
C PRO A 208 -1.29 20.28 -9.12
N VAL A 209 -2.22 20.34 -8.17
CA VAL A 209 -2.22 21.33 -7.10
C VAL A 209 -1.51 20.78 -5.87
N THR A 210 -1.87 19.56 -5.46
CA THR A 210 -1.34 18.94 -4.25
C THR A 210 -0.11 18.07 -4.51
N GLY A 211 0.13 17.65 -5.75
CA GLY A 211 1.18 16.71 -6.12
C GLY A 211 0.90 15.26 -5.68
N LEU A 212 -0.29 14.99 -5.13
CA LEU A 212 -0.65 13.66 -4.66
C LEU A 212 -0.99 12.73 -5.84
N SER A 213 -0.46 11.53 -5.81
CA SER A 213 -0.77 10.46 -6.76
C SER A 213 -2.06 9.77 -6.36
N SER A 214 -2.97 9.56 -7.33
CA SER A 214 -4.21 8.81 -7.11
C SER A 214 -3.93 7.36 -6.71
N LEU A 215 -2.84 6.76 -7.20
CA LEU A 215 -2.42 5.42 -6.82
C LEU A 215 -1.95 5.38 -5.35
N ASP A 216 -1.22 6.40 -4.90
CA ASP A 216 -0.77 6.49 -3.51
C ASP A 216 -1.95 6.55 -2.56
N GLU A 217 -2.93 7.39 -2.85
CA GLU A 217 -4.14 7.51 -2.04
C GLU A 217 -5.01 6.25 -2.11
N THR A 218 -5.09 5.59 -3.26
CA THR A 218 -5.75 4.29 -3.43
C THR A 218 -5.16 3.25 -2.47
N VAL A 219 -3.82 3.13 -2.44
CA VAL A 219 -3.13 2.16 -1.59
C VAL A 219 -3.25 2.54 -0.11
N ARG A 220 -3.12 3.83 0.25
CA ARG A 220 -3.30 4.30 1.63
C ARG A 220 -4.71 4.06 2.15
N ALA A 221 -5.73 4.34 1.34
CA ALA A 221 -7.13 4.09 1.68
C ALA A 221 -7.42 2.60 1.87
N ALA A 222 -6.97 1.75 0.95
CA ALA A 222 -7.12 0.31 1.05
C ALA A 222 -6.39 -0.27 2.28
N ALA A 223 -5.17 0.19 2.56
CA ALA A 223 -4.42 -0.20 3.76
C ALA A 223 -5.14 0.21 5.05
N GLY A 224 -5.76 1.41 5.07
CA GLY A 224 -6.55 1.89 6.19
C GLY A 224 -7.75 1.01 6.49
N LEU A 225 -8.54 0.70 5.47
CA LEU A 225 -9.71 -0.16 5.62
C LEU A 225 -9.32 -1.60 5.95
N THR A 226 -8.26 -2.12 5.33
CA THR A 226 -7.68 -3.43 5.66
C THR A 226 -7.34 -3.52 7.15
N ARG A 227 -6.64 -2.52 7.69
CA ARG A 227 -6.27 -2.48 9.10
C ARG A 227 -7.50 -2.41 10.03
N ALA A 228 -8.55 -1.69 9.61
CA ALA A 228 -9.79 -1.61 10.37
C ALA A 228 -10.48 -2.98 10.47
N TYR A 229 -10.64 -3.69 9.36
CA TYR A 229 -11.26 -5.03 9.34
C TYR A 229 -10.44 -6.08 10.09
N LEU A 230 -9.10 -6.07 9.94
CA LEU A 230 -8.26 -7.02 10.68
C LEU A 230 -8.31 -6.81 12.20
N ARG A 231 -8.55 -5.56 12.67
CA ARG A 231 -8.77 -5.29 14.10
C ARG A 231 -10.07 -5.86 14.64
N THR A 232 -11.08 -6.03 13.81
CA THR A 232 -12.35 -6.68 14.16
C THR A 232 -12.34 -8.19 13.91
N HIS A 233 -11.14 -8.76 13.68
CA HIS A 233 -10.91 -10.19 13.42
C HIS A 233 -11.54 -10.71 12.12
N ASP A 234 -11.96 -9.84 11.22
CA ASP A 234 -12.41 -10.21 9.89
C ASP A 234 -11.24 -10.69 9.02
N ARG A 235 -11.56 -11.46 7.99
CA ARG A 235 -10.58 -11.95 7.04
C ARG A 235 -10.49 -10.99 5.86
N VAL A 236 -9.29 -10.52 5.54
CA VAL A 236 -9.07 -9.56 4.45
C VAL A 236 -8.17 -10.13 3.38
N GLY A 237 -8.62 -10.05 2.13
CA GLY A 237 -7.83 -10.32 0.92
C GLY A 237 -7.59 -9.05 0.11
N VAL A 238 -6.72 -9.14 -0.87
CA VAL A 238 -6.43 -8.03 -1.78
C VAL A 238 -6.31 -8.52 -3.21
N VAL A 239 -6.73 -7.68 -4.15
CA VAL A 239 -6.51 -7.84 -5.59
C VAL A 239 -6.05 -6.50 -6.13
N SER A 240 -4.94 -6.45 -6.87
CA SER A 240 -4.54 -5.29 -7.65
C SER A 240 -4.67 -5.57 -9.13
N THR A 241 -5.24 -4.62 -9.87
CA THR A 241 -5.45 -4.67 -11.32
C THR A 241 -4.66 -3.55 -11.99
N GLY A 242 -4.31 -3.70 -13.25
CA GLY A 242 -3.56 -2.66 -13.96
C GLY A 242 -2.05 -2.92 -13.96
N GLY A 243 -1.60 -3.89 -14.73
CA GLY A 243 -0.26 -4.41 -14.78
C GLY A 243 -0.28 -5.91 -14.47
N THR A 244 0.73 -6.43 -13.79
CA THR A 244 0.68 -7.80 -13.29
C THR A 244 -0.37 -7.90 -12.19
N THR A 245 -1.45 -8.66 -12.42
CA THR A 245 -2.47 -8.88 -11.40
C THR A 245 -1.88 -9.64 -10.22
N ARG A 246 -1.89 -9.01 -9.06
CA ARG A 246 -1.47 -9.60 -7.78
C ARG A 246 -2.68 -9.82 -6.91
N TRP A 247 -2.70 -10.90 -6.18
CA TRP A 247 -3.80 -11.18 -5.28
C TRP A 247 -3.37 -12.05 -4.11
N LEU A 248 -4.09 -11.88 -3.00
CA LEU A 248 -3.99 -12.72 -1.82
C LEU A 248 -5.39 -13.10 -1.35
N THR A 249 -5.54 -14.38 -1.01
CA THR A 249 -6.76 -14.86 -0.37
C THR A 249 -6.94 -14.23 1.01
N PRO A 250 -8.20 -14.07 1.49
CA PRO A 250 -8.48 -13.51 2.80
C PRO A 250 -7.76 -14.25 3.94
N GLY A 251 -7.06 -13.47 4.76
CA GLY A 251 -6.34 -13.90 5.95
C GLY A 251 -6.63 -12.99 7.14
N THR A 252 -6.21 -13.38 8.35
CA THR A 252 -6.46 -12.67 9.60
C THR A 252 -5.17 -12.23 10.29
N GLY A 253 -5.31 -11.26 11.20
CA GLY A 253 -4.23 -10.81 12.08
C GLY A 253 -3.18 -9.94 11.40
N ASP A 254 -2.20 -9.49 12.19
CA ASP A 254 -1.16 -8.55 11.72
C ASP A 254 -0.31 -9.12 10.59
N ALA A 255 -0.03 -10.42 10.61
CA ALA A 255 0.73 -11.07 9.53
C ALA A 255 0.02 -10.95 8.17
N ALA A 256 -1.32 -11.00 8.14
CA ALA A 256 -2.10 -10.78 6.93
C ALA A 256 -1.97 -9.33 6.44
N PHE A 257 -1.98 -8.34 7.36
CA PHE A 257 -1.77 -6.94 7.00
C PHE A 257 -0.44 -6.74 6.27
N TYR A 258 0.65 -7.21 6.86
CA TYR A 258 1.97 -7.04 6.24
C TYR A 258 2.09 -7.77 4.89
N ARG A 259 1.52 -8.98 4.76
CA ARG A 259 1.48 -9.70 3.48
C ARG A 259 0.70 -8.94 2.41
N ILE A 260 -0.45 -8.36 2.77
CA ILE A 260 -1.28 -7.55 1.86
C ILE A 260 -0.51 -6.33 1.40
N VAL A 261 0.06 -5.56 2.34
CA VAL A 261 0.81 -4.35 1.99
C VAL A 261 2.04 -4.73 1.16
N GLU A 262 2.77 -5.79 1.51
CA GLU A 262 3.94 -6.24 0.76
C GLU A 262 3.58 -6.67 -0.69
N SER A 263 2.39 -7.26 -0.90
CA SER A 263 1.94 -7.67 -2.24
C SER A 263 1.68 -6.49 -3.17
N VAL A 264 1.39 -5.31 -2.64
CA VAL A 264 1.10 -4.11 -3.44
C VAL A 264 2.32 -3.20 -3.65
N LEU A 265 3.45 -3.44 -2.96
CA LEU A 265 4.64 -2.58 -3.08
C LEU A 265 5.20 -2.50 -4.50
N ASP A 266 5.03 -3.54 -5.30
CA ASP A 266 5.54 -3.61 -6.67
C ASP A 266 4.54 -3.11 -7.72
N VAL A 267 3.31 -2.77 -7.34
CA VAL A 267 2.25 -2.34 -8.29
C VAL A 267 2.71 -1.15 -9.15
N ARG A 268 3.49 -0.23 -8.56
CA ARG A 268 4.04 0.91 -9.28
C ARG A 268 5.05 0.50 -10.36
N LYS A 269 5.89 -0.48 -10.10
CA LYS A 269 6.86 -1.03 -11.07
C LYS A 269 6.15 -1.79 -12.19
N ASP A 270 5.15 -2.59 -11.84
CA ASP A 270 4.41 -3.44 -12.79
C ASP A 270 3.68 -2.62 -13.87
N ARG A 271 3.24 -1.42 -13.56
CA ARG A 271 2.61 -0.49 -14.53
C ARG A 271 3.54 -0.06 -15.67
N THR A 272 4.83 0.04 -15.39
CA THR A 272 5.85 0.46 -16.38
C THR A 272 6.02 -0.57 -17.49
N PHE A 273 5.68 -1.83 -17.26
CA PHE A 273 5.87 -2.93 -18.20
C PHE A 273 4.66 -3.23 -19.09
N GLY A 274 3.59 -2.42 -19.03
CA GLY A 274 2.49 -2.43 -20.02
C GLY A 274 1.84 -3.80 -20.24
N GLY A 275 1.53 -4.53 -19.17
CA GLY A 275 0.74 -5.77 -19.29
C GLY A 275 -0.71 -5.47 -19.65
N ASP A 276 -1.32 -6.30 -20.52
CA ASP A 276 -2.77 -6.38 -20.66
C ASP A 276 -3.35 -6.84 -19.31
N GLY A 277 -3.65 -5.87 -18.43
CA GLY A 277 -4.17 -6.14 -17.10
C GLY A 277 -5.38 -7.06 -17.22
N LEU A 278 -5.40 -8.13 -16.42
CA LEU A 278 -6.50 -9.09 -16.42
C LEU A 278 -7.82 -8.36 -16.15
N GLU A 279 -8.72 -8.41 -17.10
CA GLU A 279 -10.10 -7.91 -16.95
C GLU A 279 -10.94 -8.78 -16.00
N ARG A 280 -10.37 -9.89 -15.51
CA ARG A 280 -11.04 -10.87 -14.65
C ARG A 280 -10.27 -11.13 -13.38
N VAL A 281 -10.99 -11.08 -12.26
CA VAL A 281 -10.42 -11.40 -10.95
C VAL A 281 -10.23 -12.91 -10.81
N PRO A 282 -9.06 -13.40 -10.37
CA PRO A 282 -8.86 -14.83 -10.13
C PRO A 282 -9.90 -15.39 -9.13
N PRO A 283 -10.54 -16.54 -9.43
CA PRO A 283 -11.59 -17.10 -8.57
C PRO A 283 -11.20 -17.25 -7.10
N PRO A 284 -10.00 -17.72 -6.75
CA PRO A 284 -9.60 -17.88 -5.34
C PRO A 284 -9.45 -16.56 -4.59
N ALA A 285 -9.25 -15.45 -5.31
CA ALA A 285 -9.13 -14.12 -4.71
C ALA A 285 -10.47 -13.52 -4.31
N LEU A 286 -11.58 -14.11 -4.78
CA LEU A 286 -12.94 -13.60 -4.61
C LEU A 286 -13.86 -14.69 -4.02
N PRO A 287 -13.73 -15.03 -2.74
CA PRO A 287 -14.54 -16.06 -2.08
C PRO A 287 -16.04 -15.79 -2.17
N GLU A 288 -16.83 -16.84 -2.01
CA GLU A 288 -18.28 -16.71 -1.94
C GLU A 288 -18.72 -15.87 -0.72
N GLY A 289 -19.66 -14.94 -0.95
CA GLY A 289 -20.15 -14.06 0.10
C GLY A 289 -19.18 -12.95 0.52
N ALA A 290 -18.02 -12.81 -0.13
CA ALA A 290 -17.07 -11.76 0.20
C ALA A 290 -17.64 -10.36 -0.07
N LEU A 291 -17.38 -9.44 0.85
CA LEU A 291 -17.60 -8.03 0.68
C LEU A 291 -16.43 -7.45 -0.13
N VAL A 292 -16.74 -6.75 -1.23
CA VAL A 292 -15.70 -6.23 -2.14
C VAL A 292 -15.69 -4.72 -2.11
N TYR A 293 -14.59 -4.13 -1.65
CA TYR A 293 -14.33 -2.69 -1.77
C TYR A 293 -13.40 -2.45 -2.95
N VAL A 294 -13.80 -1.58 -3.85
CA VAL A 294 -13.03 -1.22 -5.05
C VAL A 294 -12.57 0.21 -4.92
N PHE A 295 -11.26 0.38 -4.75
CA PHE A 295 -10.63 1.70 -4.68
C PHE A 295 -10.15 2.10 -6.07
N THR A 296 -10.68 3.18 -6.62
CA THR A 296 -10.44 3.59 -8.01
C THR A 296 -10.46 5.11 -8.16
N PRO A 297 -9.54 5.69 -8.96
CA PRO A 297 -9.65 7.09 -9.37
C PRO A 297 -10.69 7.31 -10.48
N LEU A 298 -11.30 6.24 -11.03
CA LEU A 298 -12.17 6.28 -12.20
C LEU A 298 -11.51 7.01 -13.39
N SER A 299 -10.22 6.74 -13.62
CA SER A 299 -9.43 7.33 -14.70
C SER A 299 -9.37 6.45 -15.95
N ASP A 300 -9.74 5.18 -15.82
CA ASP A 300 -9.68 4.19 -16.91
C ASP A 300 -10.95 3.33 -16.93
N ALA A 301 -11.58 3.23 -18.09
CA ALA A 301 -12.84 2.50 -18.28
C ALA A 301 -12.70 0.97 -18.10
N ARG A 302 -11.48 0.42 -18.14
CA ARG A 302 -11.22 -1.02 -17.92
C ARG A 302 -11.71 -1.50 -16.55
N ILE A 303 -11.71 -0.63 -15.56
CA ILE A 303 -12.26 -0.96 -14.24
C ILE A 303 -13.73 -1.38 -14.28
N LEU A 304 -14.52 -0.86 -15.24
CA LEU A 304 -15.91 -1.24 -15.40
C LEU A 304 -16.07 -2.71 -15.84
N SER A 305 -15.10 -3.25 -16.61
CA SER A 305 -15.09 -4.67 -17.00
C SER A 305 -14.80 -5.56 -15.79
N VAL A 306 -13.86 -5.16 -14.94
CA VAL A 306 -13.55 -5.85 -13.67
C VAL A 306 -14.77 -5.86 -12.75
N LEU A 307 -15.45 -4.72 -12.61
CA LEU A 307 -16.65 -4.61 -11.77
C LEU A 307 -17.81 -5.48 -12.31
N ARG A 308 -18.00 -5.55 -13.63
CA ARG A 308 -18.97 -6.46 -14.24
C ARG A 308 -18.64 -7.93 -13.97
N ASP A 309 -17.37 -8.34 -14.02
CA ASP A 309 -16.94 -9.70 -13.66
C ASP A 309 -17.26 -10.02 -12.19
N VAL A 310 -16.99 -9.08 -11.28
CA VAL A 310 -17.32 -9.20 -9.85
C VAL A 310 -18.82 -9.37 -9.63
N GLN A 311 -19.64 -8.54 -10.30
CA GLN A 311 -21.11 -8.61 -10.23
C GLN A 311 -21.68 -9.90 -10.86
N ALA A 312 -21.13 -10.33 -12.01
CA ALA A 312 -21.55 -11.56 -12.68
C ALA A 312 -21.36 -12.81 -11.81
N ARG A 313 -20.41 -12.77 -10.87
CA ARG A 313 -20.18 -13.82 -9.86
C ARG A 313 -21.06 -13.64 -8.61
N GLY A 314 -22.08 -12.79 -8.66
CA GLY A 314 -22.99 -12.54 -7.56
C GLY A 314 -22.41 -11.75 -6.40
N ARG A 315 -21.23 -11.12 -6.55
CA ARG A 315 -20.65 -10.24 -5.54
C ARG A 315 -21.18 -8.83 -5.72
N ARG A 316 -21.26 -8.09 -4.63
CA ARG A 316 -21.74 -6.71 -4.61
C ARG A 316 -20.59 -5.78 -4.24
N PRO A 317 -19.92 -5.19 -5.25
CA PRO A 317 -18.84 -4.25 -5.00
C PRO A 317 -19.38 -2.95 -4.43
N VAL A 318 -18.58 -2.35 -3.55
CA VAL A 318 -18.70 -0.96 -3.10
C VAL A 318 -17.52 -0.20 -3.67
N VAL A 319 -17.78 0.80 -4.49
CA VAL A 319 -16.73 1.63 -5.08
C VAL A 319 -16.41 2.78 -4.13
N VAL A 320 -15.14 2.89 -3.79
CA VAL A 320 -14.55 4.04 -3.10
C VAL A 320 -13.77 4.83 -4.13
N GLU A 321 -14.36 5.90 -4.62
CA GLU A 321 -13.72 6.80 -5.57
C GLU A 321 -12.66 7.63 -4.85
N ILE A 322 -11.44 7.59 -5.38
CA ILE A 322 -10.31 8.42 -4.97
C ILE A 322 -10.21 9.57 -5.97
N PRO A 323 -10.69 10.78 -5.65
CA PRO A 323 -10.65 11.87 -6.59
C PRO A 323 -9.21 12.27 -6.86
N SER A 324 -8.87 12.39 -8.12
CA SER A 324 -7.69 13.11 -8.59
C SER A 324 -8.12 14.50 -9.06
N GLY A 325 -7.30 15.51 -8.83
CA GLY A 325 -7.55 16.84 -9.33
C GLY A 325 -7.67 16.88 -10.85
N ASP A 326 -8.25 17.93 -11.37
CA ASP A 326 -8.35 18.14 -12.81
C ASP A 326 -6.96 18.39 -13.41
N PRO A 327 -6.65 17.83 -14.59
CA PRO A 327 -5.44 18.17 -15.33
C PRO A 327 -5.29 19.67 -15.54
N ARG A 328 -4.07 20.18 -15.40
CA ARG A 328 -3.79 21.59 -15.70
C ARG A 328 -3.87 21.85 -17.20
N VAL A 329 -4.61 22.89 -17.56
CA VAL A 329 -4.68 23.42 -18.92
C VAL A 329 -4.04 24.79 -18.94
N ALA A 330 -3.21 25.07 -19.93
CA ALA A 330 -2.58 26.38 -20.07
C ALA A 330 -3.65 27.44 -20.44
N PRO A 331 -3.54 28.66 -19.93
CA PRO A 331 -4.46 29.73 -20.33
C PRO A 331 -4.46 29.95 -21.85
N GLY A 332 -5.64 29.89 -22.46
CA GLY A 332 -5.80 30.08 -23.91
C GLY A 332 -5.52 28.81 -24.76
N ASP A 333 -5.31 27.67 -24.15
CA ASP A 333 -5.23 26.39 -24.85
C ASP A 333 -6.63 25.79 -25.05
N GLU A 334 -7.29 26.15 -26.17
CA GLU A 334 -8.62 25.68 -26.52
C GLU A 334 -8.68 24.14 -26.66
N ALA A 335 -7.65 23.52 -27.18
CA ALA A 335 -7.57 22.06 -27.33
C ALA A 335 -7.46 21.39 -25.95
N GLY A 336 -6.67 21.94 -25.05
CA GLY A 336 -6.55 21.50 -23.67
C GLY A 336 -7.88 21.65 -22.90
N GLU A 337 -8.60 22.74 -23.08
CA GLU A 337 -9.91 22.95 -22.47
C GLU A 337 -10.97 21.94 -22.98
N LEU A 338 -10.93 21.64 -24.28
CA LEU A 338 -11.79 20.60 -24.85
C LEU A 338 -11.44 19.22 -24.29
N GLY A 339 -10.15 18.90 -24.22
CA GLY A 339 -9.65 17.67 -23.62
C GLY A 339 -10.09 17.52 -22.15
N LEU A 340 -10.02 18.60 -21.37
CA LEU A 340 -10.48 18.59 -19.98
C LEU A 340 -11.98 18.33 -19.86
N ARG A 341 -12.80 18.95 -20.74
CA ARG A 341 -14.24 18.69 -20.78
C ARG A 341 -14.55 17.24 -21.12
N LEU A 342 -13.84 16.67 -22.10
CA LEU A 342 -14.00 15.27 -22.48
C LEU A 342 -13.60 14.34 -21.31
N TRP A 343 -12.47 14.59 -20.69
CA TRP A 343 -11.99 13.83 -19.54
C TRP A 343 -12.97 13.85 -18.35
N ARG A 344 -13.59 15.00 -18.06
CA ARG A 344 -14.65 15.11 -17.04
C ARG A 344 -15.90 14.32 -17.45
N ALA A 345 -16.32 14.43 -18.71
CA ALA A 345 -17.49 13.73 -19.22
C ALA A 345 -17.34 12.20 -19.18
N GLU A 346 -16.15 11.68 -19.49
CA GLU A 346 -15.84 10.25 -19.38
C GLU A 346 -15.94 9.74 -17.92
N ARG A 347 -15.42 10.50 -16.97
CA ARG A 347 -15.56 10.15 -15.55
C ARG A 347 -16.99 10.20 -15.06
N ASP A 348 -17.76 11.19 -15.49
CA ASP A 348 -19.18 11.29 -15.15
C ASP A 348 -19.98 10.15 -15.77
N ALA A 349 -19.65 9.75 -17.01
CA ALA A 349 -20.25 8.59 -17.66
C ALA A 349 -19.96 7.29 -16.90
N MET A 350 -18.72 7.10 -16.42
CA MET A 350 -18.36 5.94 -15.58
C MET A 350 -19.15 5.94 -14.26
N ARG A 351 -19.23 7.07 -13.57
CA ARG A 351 -20.05 7.21 -12.33
C ARG A 351 -21.52 6.90 -12.58
N PHE A 352 -22.04 7.39 -13.69
CA PHE A 352 -23.42 7.12 -14.09
C PHE A 352 -23.65 5.64 -14.35
N ALA A 353 -22.79 4.99 -15.15
CA ALA A 353 -22.88 3.56 -15.44
C ALA A 353 -22.82 2.69 -14.17
N LEU A 354 -21.98 3.05 -13.19
CA LEU A 354 -21.91 2.36 -11.91
C LEU A 354 -23.20 2.50 -11.10
N ARG A 355 -23.74 3.71 -11.01
CA ARG A 355 -25.00 3.96 -10.30
C ARG A 355 -26.18 3.28 -10.95
N ASP A 356 -26.25 3.29 -12.28
CA ASP A 356 -27.29 2.60 -13.06
C ASP A 356 -27.25 1.08 -12.84
N SER A 357 -26.04 0.50 -12.75
CA SER A 357 -25.86 -0.91 -12.42
C SER A 357 -26.09 -1.24 -10.92
N GLY A 358 -26.50 -0.25 -10.10
CA GLY A 358 -26.78 -0.43 -8.68
C GLY A 358 -25.53 -0.53 -7.79
N VAL A 359 -24.35 -0.15 -8.30
CA VAL A 359 -23.10 -0.12 -7.53
C VAL A 359 -23.03 1.18 -6.73
N PRO A 360 -22.92 1.11 -5.39
CA PRO A 360 -22.72 2.30 -4.58
C PRO A 360 -21.34 2.90 -4.85
N VAL A 361 -21.30 4.18 -5.16
CA VAL A 361 -20.07 4.96 -5.36
C VAL A 361 -19.96 5.97 -4.23
N LEU A 362 -18.94 5.80 -3.42
CA LEU A 362 -18.58 6.65 -2.27
C LEU A 362 -17.34 7.44 -2.65
N ARG A 363 -17.24 8.69 -2.21
CA ARG A 363 -16.09 9.54 -2.50
C ARG A 363 -15.24 9.72 -1.25
N HIS A 364 -13.96 9.41 -1.36
CA HIS A 364 -12.98 9.64 -0.30
C HIS A 364 -12.07 10.82 -0.66
N THR A 365 -12.00 11.80 0.21
CA THR A 365 -11.09 12.95 0.04
C THR A 365 -9.75 12.63 0.70
N PRO A 366 -8.61 12.79 -0.01
CA PRO A 366 -7.29 12.61 0.57
C PRO A 366 -7.11 13.44 1.85
N GLY A 367 -6.53 12.82 2.89
CA GLY A 367 -6.33 13.44 4.20
C GLY A 367 -7.54 13.40 5.14
N GLU A 368 -8.74 13.08 4.67
CA GLU A 368 -9.91 12.86 5.52
C GLU A 368 -9.98 11.41 6.03
N SER A 369 -10.74 11.21 7.12
CA SER A 369 -11.02 9.85 7.59
C SER A 369 -11.91 9.10 6.60
N LEU A 370 -11.58 7.85 6.31
CA LEU A 370 -12.43 6.95 5.52
C LEU A 370 -13.82 6.76 6.13
N ASP A 371 -13.96 6.96 7.44
CA ASP A 371 -15.24 6.86 8.14
C ASP A 371 -16.29 7.83 7.58
N LEU A 372 -15.86 9.01 7.10
CA LEU A 372 -16.74 9.98 6.46
C LEU A 372 -17.25 9.46 5.11
N ALA A 373 -16.35 8.93 4.29
CA ALA A 373 -16.70 8.36 3.00
C ALA A 373 -17.65 7.16 3.13
N LEU A 374 -17.44 6.34 4.16
CA LEU A 374 -18.19 5.11 4.42
C LEU A 374 -19.48 5.33 5.25
N ALA A 375 -19.71 6.52 5.79
CA ALA A 375 -20.88 6.85 6.61
C ALA A 375 -22.23 6.53 5.93
N PRO A 376 -22.43 6.75 4.60
CA PRO A 376 -23.67 6.41 3.92
C PRO A 376 -24.03 4.92 3.99
N LEU A 377 -23.05 4.03 4.06
CA LEU A 377 -23.28 2.58 4.19
C LEU A 377 -23.90 2.22 5.55
N ARG A 378 -23.58 2.97 6.60
CA ARG A 378 -24.13 2.76 7.96
C ARG A 378 -25.58 3.21 8.09
N SER A 379 -25.94 4.29 7.40
CA SER A 379 -27.28 4.92 7.51
C SER A 379 -28.32 4.29 6.58
N GLY A 380 -27.97 3.29 5.78
CA GLY A 380 -28.87 2.66 4.82
C GLY A 380 -29.37 3.60 3.70
N ARG A 381 -28.73 4.77 3.53
CA ARG A 381 -29.14 5.79 2.55
C ARG A 381 -28.63 5.55 1.13
N VAL A 382 -27.82 4.53 0.91
CA VAL A 382 -27.29 4.19 -0.42
C VAL A 382 -28.29 3.27 -1.11
N GLY A 383 -29.12 3.82 -2.00
CA GLY A 383 -30.00 3.05 -2.88
C GLY A 383 -31.51 3.27 -2.68
N GLY A 384 -31.95 4.51 -2.57
CA GLY A 384 -33.37 4.82 -2.44
C GLY A 384 -33.82 6.09 -3.14
N ARG A 385 -33.64 6.16 -4.47
CA ARG A 385 -34.46 7.06 -5.32
C ARG A 385 -34.65 6.40 -6.67
N GLY A 386 -35.78 5.71 -6.80
CA GLY A 386 -36.18 5.12 -8.07
C GLY A 386 -37.37 4.19 -7.95
N ARG A 387 -38.46 4.67 -7.29
CA ARG A 387 -39.80 4.21 -7.50
C ARG A 387 -40.75 5.29 -6.96
N ALA A 388 -41.05 6.24 -7.80
CA ALA A 388 -42.27 7.05 -7.69
C ALA A 388 -42.80 7.21 -9.12
N GLY A 389 -44.00 6.71 -9.32
CA GLY A 389 -44.88 6.99 -10.45
C GLY A 389 -44.80 6.00 -11.58
#